data_fe0c42c91252b450b2f51f8b056be211
#
_entry.id   fe0c42c91252b450b2f51f8b056be211
#
_cell.length_a   1.000
_cell.length_b   1.000
_cell.length_c   1.000
_cell.angle_alpha   90.00
_cell.angle_beta   90.00
_cell.angle_gamma   90.00
#
_symmetry.space_group_name_H-M   'P 1'
#
loop_
_entity.id
_entity.type
_entity.pdbx_description
1 polymer ?
#
loop_
_entity_poly.entity_id
_entity_poly.type
_entity_poly.pdbx_seq_one_letter_code
_entity_poly.pdbx_strand_id
1 'polypeptide(L)'
;MRKGLRKPPFFSGQGPVIIVIGLIFTSLCQFFLDQTIVFAAPLISGSGTVLSTSVSQSTINLDFSAQEFRAAAFKNSTIQYHINTTNATGAMSYISSIDEDTHLNHSDTDIHQKFESISTSLPETSFAPKTWGYRKSKTSVTGNFNPIPKHSNPDLLYNETTAVNTSYHIDFGVKSSPDLIEGTFEKQIVLTTIANPVPTTATLQNGFQFSNIVYNLNPNHDTENFKPSATPPANLAAATKISTSSSMVPVYAWYDNSDKTVYWWSDADIVYADQNSAYMFGRINKYANPLKVIDTRGINTSRVKMMTRMFYAGRWPIKEIILSEFDTSNVEDMSEMFAVDPFGTVTDLPEPLNLTSFDTRKVTSMRSMFSGTYNEEIDISSFDTSNVTDLSYMFDDSKVKKVYAPASLNTANVVDSIDLFHDAVNLIGGNSTTYSAANASNLNYFKIDEVGSPGFFTAVP
;
A
#
# COMPACT_ATOMS: atom_id res chain seq x y z
N MET A 1 2.24 -1.18 -15.10
CA MET A 1 2.37 -2.63 -15.46
C MET A 1 2.36 -3.45 -14.18
N ARG A 2 1.41 -4.35 -14.00
CA ARG A 2 1.33 -5.20 -12.80
C ARG A 2 2.63 -6.00 -12.65
N LYS A 3 3.41 -5.76 -11.59
CA LYS A 3 4.48 -6.68 -11.14
C LYS A 3 3.79 -8.01 -10.86
N GLY A 4 4.13 -9.04 -11.64
CA GLY A 4 3.63 -10.39 -11.42
C GLY A 4 4.00 -10.84 -10.01
N LEU A 5 3.03 -11.35 -9.27
CA LEU A 5 3.21 -12.01 -7.99
C LEU A 5 4.33 -13.06 -8.16
N ARG A 6 5.51 -12.77 -7.59
CA ARG A 6 6.54 -13.80 -7.42
C ARG A 6 5.93 -14.90 -6.57
N LYS A 7 5.94 -16.14 -7.07
CA LYS A 7 5.66 -17.31 -6.22
C LYS A 7 6.57 -17.22 -5.01
N PRO A 8 6.04 -17.40 -3.78
CA PRO A 8 6.87 -17.37 -2.59
C PRO A 8 7.96 -18.45 -2.70
N PRO A 9 9.20 -18.16 -2.26
CA PRO A 9 10.25 -19.17 -2.19
C PRO A 9 9.80 -20.27 -1.24
N PHE A 10 10.02 -21.50 -1.64
CA PHE A 10 9.76 -22.68 -0.83
C PHE A 10 10.49 -22.59 0.51
N PHE A 11 9.71 -22.53 1.59
CA PHE A 11 9.97 -22.95 2.97
C PHE A 11 11.32 -22.62 3.63
N SER A 12 11.28 -21.64 4.54
CA SER A 12 12.01 -21.75 5.80
C SER A 12 11.10 -21.23 6.93
N GLY A 13 10.62 -22.19 7.77
CA GLY A 13 10.18 -21.91 9.12
C GLY A 13 8.67 -21.87 9.34
N GLN A 14 8.12 -22.97 9.63
CA GLN A 14 7.15 -23.46 10.64
C GLN A 14 6.59 -24.80 10.18
N GLY A 15 6.60 -25.80 11.06
CA GLY A 15 5.99 -27.09 10.78
C GLY A 15 4.46 -26.96 10.67
N PRO A 16 3.82 -27.74 9.79
CA PRO A 16 2.36 -27.73 9.62
C PRO A 16 1.67 -28.33 10.85
N VAL A 17 0.48 -27.80 11.19
CA VAL A 17 -0.45 -28.48 12.10
C VAL A 17 -1.16 -29.55 11.30
N ILE A 18 -0.99 -30.82 11.69
CA ILE A 18 -1.64 -31.95 11.04
C ILE A 18 -2.88 -32.32 11.82
N ILE A 19 -4.02 -32.38 11.15
CA ILE A 19 -5.28 -32.88 11.69
C ILE A 19 -5.55 -34.24 11.07
N VAL A 20 -5.75 -35.23 11.92
CA VAL A 20 -6.22 -36.55 11.49
C VAL A 20 -7.73 -36.58 11.54
N ILE A 21 -8.37 -36.80 10.40
CA ILE A 21 -9.81 -37.02 10.31
C ILE A 21 -10.02 -38.53 10.25
N GLY A 22 -10.52 -39.08 11.33
CA GLY A 22 -10.89 -40.50 11.43
C GLY A 22 -12.42 -40.64 11.42
N LEU A 23 -12.92 -41.52 10.57
CA LEU A 23 -14.31 -42.00 10.65
C LEU A 23 -14.28 -43.39 11.26
N ILE A 24 -14.81 -43.52 12.47
CA ILE A 24 -14.90 -44.81 13.15
C ILE A 24 -16.31 -45.38 12.97
N PHE A 25 -16.37 -46.51 12.33
CA PHE A 25 -17.59 -47.35 12.27
C PHE A 25 -17.44 -48.48 13.25
N THR A 26 -17.99 -48.33 14.47
CA THR A 26 -17.90 -49.41 15.47
C THR A 26 -19.25 -49.86 15.98
N SER A 27 -19.38 -51.18 15.97
CA SER A 27 -20.00 -51.94 17.04
C SER A 27 -18.86 -52.41 17.95
N LEU A 28 -18.62 -51.70 19.06
CA LEU A 28 -17.68 -52.02 20.15
C LEU A 28 -16.23 -52.42 19.79
N CYS A 29 -15.33 -51.43 19.74
CA CYS A 29 -13.99 -51.59 20.32
C CYS A 29 -13.29 -50.23 20.45
N GLN A 30 -12.91 -49.84 21.66
CA GLN A 30 -12.03 -48.68 21.93
C GLN A 30 -10.60 -49.03 21.60
N PHE A 31 -9.98 -48.30 20.68
CA PHE A 31 -8.52 -48.22 20.58
C PHE A 31 -8.10 -46.77 20.60
N PHE A 32 -7.29 -46.42 21.58
CA PHE A 32 -6.57 -45.14 21.65
C PHE A 32 -5.37 -45.23 20.75
N LEU A 33 -5.31 -44.38 19.71
CA LEU A 33 -4.08 -44.07 19.04
C LEU A 33 -3.60 -42.68 19.52
N ASP A 34 -2.57 -42.75 20.35
CA ASP A 34 -1.82 -41.61 20.83
C ASP A 34 -1.02 -41.04 19.64
N GLN A 35 -1.49 -39.94 19.06
CA GLN A 35 -0.77 -39.26 17.97
C GLN A 35 -0.22 -37.94 18.51
N THR A 36 1.08 -37.87 18.48
CA THR A 36 1.87 -36.72 18.92
C THR A 36 1.54 -35.47 18.09
N ILE A 37 0.93 -34.49 18.72
CA ILE A 37 0.75 -33.15 18.12
C ILE A 37 2.12 -32.51 18.06
N VAL A 38 2.65 -32.30 16.86
CA VAL A 38 3.84 -31.47 16.68
C VAL A 38 3.39 -30.01 16.68
N PHE A 39 3.47 -29.37 17.84
CA PHE A 39 3.42 -27.92 17.89
C PHE A 39 4.71 -27.37 17.29
N ALA A 40 4.60 -26.62 16.21
CA ALA A 40 5.72 -25.80 15.77
C ALA A 40 6.01 -24.77 16.86
N ALA A 41 7.23 -24.76 17.36
CA ALA A 41 7.68 -23.72 18.28
C ALA A 41 7.50 -22.34 17.62
N PRO A 42 7.14 -21.29 18.37
CA PRO A 42 7.03 -19.96 17.82
C PRO A 42 8.37 -19.55 17.21
N LEU A 43 8.38 -19.24 15.93
CA LEU A 43 9.55 -18.61 15.31
C LEU A 43 9.60 -17.16 15.79
N ILE A 44 10.61 -16.85 16.57
CA ILE A 44 10.98 -15.47 16.88
C ILE A 44 11.71 -14.96 15.64
N SER A 45 11.01 -14.25 14.76
CA SER A 45 11.69 -13.38 13.79
C SER A 45 12.33 -12.24 14.60
N GLY A 46 13.51 -11.77 14.21
CA GLY A 46 14.34 -10.83 14.99
C GLY A 46 13.74 -9.46 15.33
N SER A 47 12.42 -9.32 15.35
CA SER A 47 11.65 -8.11 15.69
C SER A 47 10.64 -8.31 16.83
N GLY A 48 10.65 -9.46 17.53
CA GLY A 48 9.69 -9.73 18.63
C GLY A 48 8.26 -10.03 18.17
N THR A 49 8.00 -10.26 16.89
CA THR A 49 6.69 -10.70 16.39
C THR A 49 6.43 -12.15 16.77
N VAL A 50 5.23 -12.40 17.30
CA VAL A 50 4.75 -13.75 17.66
C VAL A 50 3.79 -14.20 16.57
N LEU A 51 3.92 -15.46 16.13
CA LEU A 51 2.91 -16.18 15.38
C LEU A 51 2.73 -17.54 16.06
N SER A 52 1.52 -17.81 16.52
CA SER A 52 1.16 -19.12 17.07
C SER A 52 -0.21 -19.54 16.55
N THR A 53 -0.38 -20.85 16.38
CA THR A 53 -1.63 -21.44 15.96
C THR A 53 -1.94 -22.65 16.82
N SER A 54 -3.23 -22.90 17.04
CA SER A 54 -3.70 -24.09 17.73
C SER A 54 -5.06 -24.53 17.20
N VAL A 55 -5.42 -25.78 17.46
CA VAL A 55 -6.73 -26.34 17.14
C VAL A 55 -7.41 -26.84 18.41
N SER A 56 -8.74 -26.77 18.44
CA SER A 56 -9.51 -27.25 19.60
C SER A 56 -9.38 -28.77 19.80
N GLN A 57 -9.16 -29.49 18.72
CA GLN A 57 -8.93 -30.95 18.73
C GLN A 57 -8.11 -31.33 17.48
N SER A 58 -7.21 -32.31 17.63
CA SER A 58 -6.36 -32.81 16.57
C SER A 58 -6.97 -33.97 15.78
N THR A 59 -8.01 -34.58 16.33
CA THR A 59 -8.73 -35.68 15.71
C THR A 59 -10.21 -35.37 15.67
N ILE A 60 -10.84 -35.60 14.53
CA ILE A 60 -12.27 -35.46 14.33
C ILE A 60 -12.83 -36.87 14.13
N ASN A 61 -13.77 -37.26 14.97
CA ASN A 61 -14.49 -38.51 14.83
C ASN A 61 -15.93 -38.20 14.41
N LEU A 62 -16.37 -38.84 13.32
CA LEU A 62 -17.75 -38.81 12.84
C LEU A 62 -18.28 -40.25 12.85
N ASP A 63 -18.91 -40.64 13.96
CA ASP A 63 -19.43 -42.00 14.18
C ASP A 63 -20.82 -42.12 13.55
N PHE A 64 -21.00 -43.12 12.66
CA PHE A 64 -22.28 -43.46 12.08
C PHE A 64 -22.82 -44.74 12.74
N SER A 65 -24.03 -44.68 13.27
CA SER A 65 -24.75 -45.89 13.65
C SER A 65 -25.11 -46.70 12.40
N ALA A 66 -25.38 -48.00 12.56
CA ALA A 66 -25.77 -48.87 11.46
C ALA A 66 -27.04 -48.37 10.72
N GLN A 67 -27.95 -47.72 11.41
CA GLN A 67 -29.14 -47.12 10.80
C GLN A 67 -28.81 -45.90 9.95
N GLU A 68 -27.98 -44.98 10.47
CA GLU A 68 -27.54 -43.77 9.74
C GLU A 68 -26.73 -44.13 8.50
N PHE A 69 -25.89 -45.16 8.63
CA PHE A 69 -25.11 -45.69 7.55
C PHE A 69 -25.99 -46.21 6.38
N ARG A 70 -26.99 -47.04 6.70
CA ARG A 70 -27.95 -47.52 5.70
C ARG A 70 -28.85 -46.45 5.11
N ALA A 71 -29.06 -45.37 5.84
CA ALA A 71 -29.86 -44.23 5.39
C ALA A 71 -29.04 -43.23 4.53
N ALA A 72 -27.75 -43.48 4.27
CA ALA A 72 -26.83 -42.54 3.63
C ALA A 72 -26.86 -41.18 4.33
N ALA A 73 -26.76 -41.17 5.65
CA ALA A 73 -26.85 -39.97 6.46
C ALA A 73 -25.65 -39.01 6.18
N PHE A 74 -25.91 -37.72 6.33
CA PHE A 74 -24.87 -36.71 6.37
C PHE A 74 -24.50 -36.39 7.82
N LYS A 75 -23.22 -36.29 8.10
CA LYS A 75 -22.70 -35.79 9.38
C LYS A 75 -21.59 -34.79 9.15
N ASN A 76 -21.44 -33.89 10.11
CA ASN A 76 -20.34 -32.94 10.13
C ASN A 76 -19.78 -32.75 11.55
N SER A 77 -18.55 -32.27 11.61
CA SER A 77 -17.93 -31.89 12.89
C SER A 77 -17.04 -30.65 12.65
N THR A 78 -17.09 -29.78 13.64
CA THR A 78 -16.41 -28.48 13.58
C THR A 78 -15.24 -28.46 14.54
N ILE A 79 -14.09 -27.96 14.06
CA ILE A 79 -12.96 -27.58 14.91
C ILE A 79 -12.86 -26.08 15.01
N GLN A 80 -12.29 -25.59 16.09
CA GLN A 80 -11.83 -24.23 16.21
C GLN A 80 -10.33 -24.18 15.86
N TYR A 81 -9.98 -23.29 14.94
CA TYR A 81 -8.61 -22.99 14.56
C TYR A 81 -8.25 -21.60 15.05
N HIS A 82 -7.35 -21.53 16.03
CA HIS A 82 -6.94 -20.28 16.66
C HIS A 82 -5.67 -19.76 16.03
N ILE A 83 -5.66 -18.47 15.71
CA ILE A 83 -4.49 -17.74 15.21
C ILE A 83 -4.20 -16.58 16.14
N ASN A 84 -2.98 -16.52 16.65
CA ASN A 84 -2.47 -15.40 17.42
C ASN A 84 -1.19 -14.87 16.77
N THR A 85 -1.22 -13.64 16.28
CA THR A 85 -0.05 -12.97 15.73
C THR A 85 -0.01 -11.51 16.13
N THR A 86 1.18 -11.05 16.53
CA THR A 86 1.49 -9.62 16.75
C THR A 86 2.05 -8.95 15.50
N ASN A 87 2.15 -9.68 14.38
CA ASN A 87 2.59 -9.13 13.12
C ASN A 87 1.60 -8.06 12.62
N ALA A 88 2.07 -6.82 12.44
CA ALA A 88 1.24 -5.71 12.01
C ALA A 88 0.57 -5.92 10.64
N THR A 89 1.16 -6.75 9.79
CA THR A 89 0.62 -7.14 8.48
C THR A 89 -0.22 -8.41 8.52
N GLY A 90 -0.38 -9.03 9.72
CA GLY A 90 -1.21 -10.20 9.93
C GLY A 90 -0.60 -11.53 9.50
N ALA A 91 -1.46 -12.47 9.11
CA ALA A 91 -1.05 -13.81 8.71
C ALA A 91 -2.02 -14.42 7.70
N MET A 92 -1.52 -15.30 6.84
CA MET A 92 -2.31 -16.14 5.94
C MET A 92 -2.31 -17.58 6.42
N SER A 93 -3.48 -18.22 6.38
CA SER A 93 -3.66 -19.63 6.74
C SER A 93 -4.21 -20.41 5.57
N TYR A 94 -3.71 -21.62 5.39
CA TYR A 94 -4.03 -22.51 4.29
C TYR A 94 -4.47 -23.88 4.81
N ILE A 95 -5.28 -24.58 4.03
CA ILE A 95 -5.68 -25.97 4.25
C ILE A 95 -5.30 -26.80 3.03
N SER A 96 -4.82 -28.03 3.28
CA SER A 96 -4.64 -29.05 2.23
C SER A 96 -4.74 -30.45 2.82
N SER A 97 -4.89 -31.47 1.97
CA SER A 97 -4.50 -32.84 2.34
C SER A 97 -2.97 -32.90 2.56
N ILE A 98 -2.52 -33.93 3.26
CA ILE A 98 -1.07 -34.13 3.50
C ILE A 98 -0.30 -34.50 2.22
N ASP A 99 -0.99 -35.00 1.24
CA ASP A 99 -0.47 -35.49 -0.04
C ASP A 99 -1.39 -35.08 -1.22
N GLU A 100 -1.14 -35.64 -2.38
CA GLU A 100 -1.96 -35.39 -3.58
C GLU A 100 -3.28 -36.20 -3.62
N ASP A 101 -3.43 -37.18 -2.72
CA ASP A 101 -4.67 -37.93 -2.54
C ASP A 101 -5.63 -37.15 -1.62
N THR A 102 -6.83 -36.87 -2.09
CA THR A 102 -7.85 -36.12 -1.32
C THR A 102 -8.97 -37.03 -0.81
N HIS A 103 -8.82 -38.34 -0.88
CA HIS A 103 -9.82 -39.30 -0.42
C HIS A 103 -9.70 -39.57 1.09
N LEU A 104 -10.83 -39.88 1.74
CA LEU A 104 -10.84 -40.60 3.01
C LEU A 104 -10.75 -42.08 2.70
N ASN A 105 -9.60 -42.68 2.96
CA ASN A 105 -9.34 -44.07 2.63
C ASN A 105 -9.67 -44.98 3.84
N HIS A 106 -10.11 -46.21 3.55
CA HIS A 106 -10.31 -47.23 4.60
C HIS A 106 -8.97 -47.53 5.26
N SER A 107 -8.92 -47.64 6.58
CA SER A 107 -7.69 -47.88 7.35
C SER A 107 -7.08 -49.25 7.08
N ASP A 108 -7.87 -50.26 6.73
CA ASP A 108 -7.41 -51.52 6.18
C ASP A 108 -7.13 -51.35 4.67
N THR A 109 -5.87 -51.43 4.32
CA THR A 109 -5.39 -51.21 2.94
C THR A 109 -5.84 -52.26 1.93
N ASP A 110 -6.26 -53.42 2.40
CA ASP A 110 -6.84 -54.46 1.55
C ASP A 110 -8.30 -54.17 1.15
N ILE A 111 -8.92 -53.24 1.88
CA ILE A 111 -10.26 -52.72 1.55
C ILE A 111 -10.13 -51.44 0.75
N HIS A 112 -10.24 -51.51 -0.59
CA HIS A 112 -10.08 -50.38 -1.50
C HIS A 112 -11.30 -49.44 -1.54
N GLN A 113 -12.03 -49.29 -0.46
CA GLN A 113 -13.16 -48.34 -0.35
C GLN A 113 -12.72 -47.01 0.21
N LYS A 114 -13.34 -45.96 -0.28
CA LYS A 114 -13.00 -44.56 0.03
C LYS A 114 -14.18 -43.64 -0.09
N PHE A 115 -14.06 -42.45 0.53
CA PHE A 115 -14.91 -41.30 0.24
C PHE A 115 -14.17 -40.37 -0.69
N GLU A 116 -14.81 -40.00 -1.77
CA GLU A 116 -14.29 -39.00 -2.72
C GLU A 116 -14.43 -37.59 -2.15
N SER A 117 -13.48 -36.73 -2.39
CA SER A 117 -13.69 -35.30 -2.18
C SER A 117 -14.78 -34.80 -3.14
N ILE A 118 -15.70 -33.95 -2.67
CA ILE A 118 -16.63 -33.27 -3.59
C ILE A 118 -15.83 -32.50 -4.66
N SER A 119 -16.37 -32.39 -5.88
CA SER A 119 -15.65 -31.77 -7.00
C SER A 119 -15.88 -30.27 -7.12
N THR A 120 -16.93 -29.75 -6.51
CA THR A 120 -17.34 -28.34 -6.55
C THR A 120 -17.91 -27.92 -5.20
N SER A 121 -18.02 -26.62 -4.95
CA SER A 121 -18.64 -26.10 -3.75
C SER A 121 -20.14 -26.41 -3.71
N LEU A 122 -20.60 -27.13 -2.67
CA LEU A 122 -21.96 -27.66 -2.56
C LEU A 122 -22.56 -27.38 -1.17
N PRO A 123 -23.88 -27.14 -1.09
CA PRO A 123 -24.59 -27.19 0.18
C PRO A 123 -24.66 -28.62 0.71
N GLU A 124 -24.83 -28.78 2.03
CA GLU A 124 -24.96 -30.05 2.74
C GLU A 124 -25.97 -31.01 2.07
N THR A 125 -27.12 -30.47 1.65
CA THR A 125 -28.21 -31.23 1.03
C THR A 125 -27.88 -31.86 -0.32
N SER A 126 -26.82 -31.37 -0.99
CA SER A 126 -26.41 -31.79 -2.32
C SER A 126 -25.25 -32.79 -2.34
N PHE A 127 -24.78 -33.24 -1.19
CA PHE A 127 -23.73 -34.26 -1.14
C PHE A 127 -24.20 -35.57 -1.75
N ALA A 128 -23.41 -36.08 -2.67
CA ALA A 128 -23.58 -37.45 -3.16
C ALA A 128 -23.14 -38.47 -2.08
N PRO A 129 -23.68 -39.69 -2.05
CA PRO A 129 -23.16 -40.76 -1.21
C PRO A 129 -21.66 -40.98 -1.47
N LYS A 130 -20.90 -41.36 -0.39
CA LYS A 130 -19.42 -41.55 -0.42
C LYS A 130 -18.63 -40.27 -0.76
N THR A 131 -19.13 -39.12 -0.35
CA THR A 131 -18.38 -37.85 -0.57
C THR A 131 -18.15 -37.12 0.74
N TRP A 132 -17.09 -36.31 0.75
CA TRP A 132 -16.72 -35.46 1.86
C TRP A 132 -16.13 -34.13 1.40
N GLY A 133 -16.10 -33.13 2.31
CA GLY A 133 -15.58 -31.82 2.03
C GLY A 133 -15.41 -30.98 3.30
N TYR A 134 -14.97 -29.74 3.17
CA TYR A 134 -14.83 -28.81 4.26
C TYR A 134 -15.51 -27.48 3.98
N ARG A 135 -15.86 -26.74 5.03
CA ARG A 135 -16.24 -25.33 4.95
C ARG A 135 -15.60 -24.54 6.08
N LYS A 136 -15.49 -23.23 5.90
CA LYS A 136 -14.84 -22.31 6.86
C LYS A 136 -15.74 -21.14 7.20
N SER A 137 -15.60 -20.61 8.43
CA SER A 137 -16.31 -19.41 8.87
C SER A 137 -15.56 -18.67 9.97
N LYS A 138 -15.71 -17.34 10.01
CA LYS A 138 -15.18 -16.51 11.11
C LYS A 138 -16.05 -16.55 12.36
N THR A 139 -17.36 -16.74 12.24
CA THR A 139 -18.31 -16.58 13.36
C THR A 139 -19.24 -17.76 13.58
N SER A 140 -19.75 -18.37 12.53
CA SER A 140 -20.66 -19.51 12.60
C SER A 140 -20.54 -20.34 11.34
N VAL A 141 -20.67 -21.66 11.48
CA VAL A 141 -20.45 -22.60 10.38
C VAL A 141 -21.70 -22.61 9.47
N THR A 142 -21.69 -21.77 8.47
CA THR A 142 -22.74 -21.66 7.45
C THR A 142 -22.13 -21.63 6.06
N GLY A 143 -22.94 -21.88 5.03
CA GLY A 143 -22.50 -21.85 3.63
C GLY A 143 -22.14 -23.23 3.08
N ASN A 144 -21.63 -23.21 1.84
CA ASN A 144 -21.30 -24.42 1.11
C ASN A 144 -20.01 -25.07 1.62
N PHE A 145 -19.95 -26.39 1.50
CA PHE A 145 -18.71 -27.14 1.62
C PHE A 145 -17.91 -27.04 0.33
N ASN A 146 -16.59 -27.04 0.45
CA ASN A 146 -15.62 -27.00 -0.62
C ASN A 146 -14.92 -28.34 -0.77
N PRO A 147 -14.36 -28.65 -1.94
CA PRO A 147 -13.49 -29.80 -2.13
C PRO A 147 -12.29 -29.76 -1.19
N ILE A 148 -11.78 -30.93 -0.80
CA ILE A 148 -10.51 -31.00 -0.07
C ILE A 148 -9.38 -30.68 -1.05
N PRO A 149 -8.54 -29.66 -0.77
CA PRO A 149 -7.48 -29.31 -1.69
C PRO A 149 -6.26 -30.26 -1.56
N LYS A 150 -5.56 -30.43 -2.66
CA LYS A 150 -4.33 -31.19 -2.73
C LYS A 150 -3.18 -30.48 -2.02
N HIS A 151 -2.16 -31.23 -1.62
CA HIS A 151 -0.96 -30.66 -1.01
C HIS A 151 -0.24 -29.65 -1.93
N SER A 152 -0.14 -29.94 -3.22
CA SER A 152 0.49 -29.05 -4.19
C SER A 152 -0.29 -27.79 -4.49
N ASN A 153 -1.58 -27.71 -4.13
CA ASN A 153 -2.45 -26.57 -4.39
C ASN A 153 -3.37 -26.30 -3.18
N PRO A 154 -2.83 -25.83 -2.04
CA PRO A 154 -3.60 -25.57 -0.83
C PRO A 154 -4.58 -24.41 -1.03
N ASP A 155 -5.76 -24.52 -0.39
CA ASP A 155 -6.73 -23.44 -0.36
C ASP A 155 -6.41 -22.42 0.73
N LEU A 156 -6.56 -21.14 0.40
CA LEU A 156 -6.48 -20.06 1.39
C LEU A 156 -7.70 -20.12 2.31
N LEU A 157 -7.46 -20.40 3.61
CA LEU A 157 -8.50 -20.37 4.63
C LEU A 157 -8.81 -18.93 5.06
N TYR A 158 -7.80 -18.24 5.58
CA TYR A 158 -7.93 -16.90 6.16
C TYR A 158 -6.74 -16.05 5.76
N ASN A 159 -7.02 -14.77 5.48
CA ASN A 159 -6.01 -13.75 5.27
C ASN A 159 -6.32 -12.57 6.20
N GLU A 160 -5.58 -12.47 7.27
CA GLU A 160 -5.65 -11.34 8.19
C GLU A 160 -4.56 -10.35 7.83
N THR A 161 -4.94 -9.08 7.66
CA THR A 161 -4.04 -8.01 7.22
C THR A 161 -3.53 -7.13 8.36
N THR A 162 -3.85 -7.51 9.58
CA THR A 162 -3.42 -6.86 10.83
C THR A 162 -3.10 -7.89 11.89
N ALA A 163 -2.47 -7.47 12.97
CA ALA A 163 -2.31 -8.31 14.15
C ALA A 163 -3.67 -8.87 14.62
N VAL A 164 -3.72 -10.16 14.94
CA VAL A 164 -4.96 -10.84 15.29
C VAL A 164 -4.73 -11.85 16.40
N ASN A 165 -5.74 -11.99 17.27
CA ASN A 165 -5.85 -13.04 18.29
C ASN A 165 -7.29 -13.54 18.29
N THR A 166 -7.59 -14.53 17.46
CA THR A 166 -8.97 -14.98 17.24
C THR A 166 -9.05 -16.44 16.82
N SER A 167 -10.25 -17.02 17.00
CA SER A 167 -10.56 -18.38 16.56
C SER A 167 -11.50 -18.37 15.37
N TYR A 168 -11.26 -19.28 14.47
CA TYR A 168 -12.03 -19.55 13.27
C TYR A 168 -12.62 -20.96 13.35
N HIS A 169 -13.67 -21.21 12.60
CA HIS A 169 -14.34 -22.50 12.55
C HIS A 169 -14.06 -23.18 11.22
N ILE A 170 -13.65 -24.44 11.27
CA ILE A 170 -13.51 -25.32 10.11
C ILE A 170 -14.41 -26.53 10.37
N ASP A 171 -15.32 -26.79 9.45
CA ASP A 171 -16.30 -27.85 9.53
C ASP A 171 -16.05 -28.87 8.42
N PHE A 172 -15.98 -30.16 8.79
CA PHE A 172 -15.80 -31.24 7.85
C PHE A 172 -17.10 -32.03 7.76
N GLY A 173 -17.62 -32.19 6.54
CA GLY A 173 -18.87 -32.90 6.28
C GLY A 173 -18.64 -34.15 5.45
N VAL A 174 -19.36 -35.21 5.78
CA VAL A 174 -19.28 -36.54 5.16
C VAL A 174 -20.68 -37.07 4.93
N LYS A 175 -20.92 -37.63 3.73
CA LYS A 175 -22.13 -38.38 3.39
C LYS A 175 -21.83 -39.87 3.32
N SER A 176 -22.43 -40.67 4.19
CA SER A 176 -22.29 -42.13 4.19
C SER A 176 -22.98 -42.81 2.98
N SER A 177 -22.80 -44.11 2.88
CA SER A 177 -23.46 -44.91 1.84
C SER A 177 -23.66 -46.35 2.35
N PRO A 178 -24.82 -47.00 2.04
CA PRO A 178 -25.11 -48.34 2.50
C PRO A 178 -24.25 -49.47 1.91
N ASP A 179 -23.51 -49.16 0.85
CA ASP A 179 -22.62 -50.11 0.16
C ASP A 179 -21.13 -50.01 0.60
N LEU A 180 -20.83 -49.19 1.61
CA LEU A 180 -19.52 -49.17 2.24
C LEU A 180 -19.38 -50.34 3.24
N ILE A 181 -18.18 -50.88 3.34
CA ILE A 181 -17.81 -51.87 4.36
C ILE A 181 -17.58 -51.14 5.70
N GLU A 182 -18.01 -51.76 6.79
CA GLU A 182 -17.76 -51.25 8.14
C GLU A 182 -16.26 -51.15 8.39
N GLY A 183 -15.83 -50.05 9.02
CA GLY A 183 -14.44 -49.82 9.37
C GLY A 183 -14.15 -48.36 9.63
N THR A 184 -12.88 -48.03 9.76
CA THR A 184 -12.38 -46.67 9.92
C THR A 184 -11.92 -46.15 8.59
N PHE A 185 -12.33 -44.92 8.26
CA PHE A 185 -11.82 -44.17 7.09
C PHE A 185 -11.09 -42.96 7.63
N GLU A 186 -9.90 -42.69 7.12
CA GLU A 186 -9.05 -41.61 7.65
C GLU A 186 -8.35 -40.81 6.56
N LYS A 187 -8.07 -39.54 6.90
CA LYS A 187 -7.23 -38.63 6.11
C LYS A 187 -6.58 -37.61 7.02
N GLN A 188 -5.33 -37.34 6.75
CA GLN A 188 -4.61 -36.26 7.39
C GLN A 188 -4.81 -34.94 6.62
N ILE A 189 -5.18 -33.90 7.35
CA ILE A 189 -5.33 -32.54 6.83
C ILE A 189 -4.27 -31.64 7.45
N VAL A 190 -3.64 -30.84 6.62
CA VAL A 190 -2.59 -29.90 7.00
C VAL A 190 -3.16 -28.49 7.05
N LEU A 191 -3.02 -27.84 8.20
CA LEU A 191 -3.27 -26.42 8.36
C LEU A 191 -1.92 -25.69 8.46
N THR A 192 -1.66 -24.78 7.57
CA THR A 192 -0.40 -24.00 7.55
C THR A 192 -0.72 -22.54 7.73
N THR A 193 -0.05 -21.87 8.68
CA THR A 193 -0.13 -20.42 8.82
C THR A 193 1.24 -19.80 8.64
N ILE A 194 1.31 -18.76 7.84
CA ILE A 194 2.53 -17.96 7.61
C ILE A 194 2.24 -16.51 7.97
N ALA A 195 3.19 -15.84 8.61
CA ALA A 195 3.10 -14.40 8.82
C ALA A 195 3.15 -13.69 7.45
N ASN A 196 2.29 -12.69 7.29
CA ASN A 196 2.38 -11.85 6.11
C ASN A 196 3.73 -11.11 6.09
N PRO A 197 4.37 -10.96 4.94
CA PRO A 197 5.62 -10.24 4.87
C PRO A 197 5.43 -8.79 5.34
N VAL A 198 6.32 -8.34 6.20
CA VAL A 198 6.41 -6.91 6.54
C VAL A 198 7.08 -6.22 5.36
N PRO A 199 6.45 -5.22 4.73
CA PRO A 199 7.09 -4.51 3.64
C PRO A 199 8.44 -3.93 4.08
N THR A 200 9.46 -4.20 3.31
CA THR A 200 10.76 -3.56 3.51
C THR A 200 10.66 -2.07 3.18
N THR A 201 11.21 -1.23 4.04
CA THR A 201 11.10 0.21 3.86
C THR A 201 12.46 0.89 3.82
N ALA A 202 12.51 1.96 3.04
CA ALA A 202 13.61 2.91 3.07
C ALA A 202 13.05 4.33 3.29
N THR A 203 13.85 5.18 3.90
CA THR A 203 13.55 6.61 4.01
C THR A 203 14.71 7.39 3.39
N LEU A 204 14.40 8.28 2.47
CA LEU A 204 15.38 9.18 1.87
C LEU A 204 15.97 10.11 2.93
N GLN A 205 17.14 10.66 2.67
CA GLN A 205 17.69 11.75 3.48
C GLN A 205 16.72 12.94 3.48
N ASN A 206 16.78 13.80 4.51
CA ASN A 206 15.98 15.02 4.49
C ASN A 206 16.29 15.85 3.22
N GLY A 207 15.33 16.68 2.80
CA GLY A 207 15.39 17.33 1.50
C GLY A 207 16.70 18.09 1.24
N PHE A 208 17.25 18.76 2.24
CA PHE A 208 18.52 19.47 2.10
C PHE A 208 19.72 18.54 1.88
N GLN A 209 19.83 17.46 2.66
CA GLN A 209 20.90 16.47 2.52
C GLN A 209 20.77 15.72 1.20
N PHE A 210 19.55 15.29 0.87
CA PHE A 210 19.23 14.65 -0.41
C PHE A 210 19.69 15.52 -1.58
N SER A 211 19.28 16.78 -1.61
CA SER A 211 19.63 17.74 -2.65
C SER A 211 21.14 17.90 -2.80
N ASN A 212 21.87 18.01 -1.70
CA ASN A 212 23.33 18.11 -1.71
C ASN A 212 23.99 16.84 -2.29
N ILE A 213 23.51 15.66 -1.90
CA ILE A 213 24.05 14.40 -2.43
C ILE A 213 23.80 14.32 -3.93
N VAL A 214 22.57 14.56 -4.38
CA VAL A 214 22.20 14.46 -5.80
C VAL A 214 22.97 15.48 -6.64
N TYR A 215 23.11 16.72 -6.16
CA TYR A 215 23.92 17.75 -6.81
C TYR A 215 25.38 17.34 -7.03
N ASN A 216 25.98 16.66 -6.04
CA ASN A 216 27.39 16.24 -6.08
C ASN A 216 27.63 14.92 -6.83
N LEU A 217 26.57 14.19 -7.27
CA LEU A 217 26.75 12.99 -8.10
C LEU A 217 27.37 13.31 -9.48
N ASN A 218 27.15 14.53 -9.94
CA ASN A 218 27.68 14.99 -11.22
C ASN A 218 28.65 16.16 -11.01
N PRO A 219 29.98 15.95 -11.19
CA PRO A 219 30.99 17.01 -11.02
C PRO A 219 30.81 18.19 -11.97
N ASN A 220 30.18 17.97 -13.13
CA ASN A 220 29.94 19.03 -14.10
C ASN A 220 28.68 19.85 -13.79
N HIS A 221 27.85 19.37 -12.85
CA HIS A 221 26.59 19.99 -12.44
C HIS A 221 25.63 20.28 -13.62
N ASP A 222 25.65 19.42 -14.65
CA ASP A 222 24.81 19.53 -15.84
C ASP A 222 23.69 18.47 -15.87
N THR A 223 23.24 18.02 -14.71
CA THR A 223 22.13 17.08 -14.57
C THR A 223 20.84 17.70 -15.10
N GLU A 224 20.21 16.99 -16.04
CA GLU A 224 18.96 17.44 -16.68
C GLU A 224 17.72 16.70 -16.14
N ASN A 225 17.90 15.47 -15.64
CA ASN A 225 16.76 14.66 -15.22
C ASN A 225 17.02 13.95 -13.89
N PHE A 226 15.95 13.74 -13.13
CA PHE A 226 15.92 12.85 -11.97
C PHE A 226 14.80 11.83 -12.16
N LYS A 227 15.12 10.52 -12.15
CA LYS A 227 14.17 9.45 -12.50
C LYS A 227 14.39 8.17 -11.70
N PRO A 228 13.32 7.39 -11.41
CA PRO A 228 13.47 6.02 -10.92
C PRO A 228 14.04 5.11 -12.00
N SER A 229 14.87 4.15 -11.61
CA SER A 229 15.34 3.05 -12.46
C SER A 229 14.57 1.76 -12.14
N ALA A 230 14.24 0.99 -13.18
CA ALA A 230 13.63 -0.33 -13.01
C ALA A 230 14.62 -1.42 -12.57
N THR A 231 15.93 -1.15 -12.72
CA THR A 231 17.01 -2.10 -12.43
C THR A 231 18.08 -1.44 -11.56
N PRO A 232 18.81 -2.23 -10.75
CA PRO A 232 19.95 -1.69 -10.01
C PRO A 232 21.03 -1.15 -10.94
N PRO A 233 21.90 -0.25 -10.46
CA PRO A 233 23.04 0.22 -11.23
C PRO A 233 23.99 -0.94 -11.56
N ALA A 234 24.64 -0.88 -12.73
CA ALA A 234 25.58 -1.91 -13.18
C ALA A 234 26.74 -2.13 -12.17
N ASN A 235 27.13 -1.08 -11.46
CA ASN A 235 28.09 -1.13 -10.35
C ASN A 235 27.49 -0.52 -9.09
N LEU A 236 26.85 -1.35 -8.26
CA LEU A 236 26.22 -0.91 -7.01
C LEU A 236 27.23 -0.31 -6.01
N ALA A 237 28.48 -0.79 -6.01
CA ALA A 237 29.51 -0.27 -5.12
C ALA A 237 29.96 1.16 -5.48
N ALA A 238 29.74 1.60 -6.71
CA ALA A 238 30.02 2.97 -7.16
C ALA A 238 28.81 3.91 -7.00
N ALA A 239 27.62 3.38 -6.75
CA ALA A 239 26.43 4.18 -6.55
C ALA A 239 26.41 4.81 -5.14
N THR A 240 25.87 5.99 -5.03
CA THR A 240 25.81 6.72 -3.77
C THR A 240 24.51 6.43 -3.02
N LYS A 241 24.60 6.16 -1.73
CA LYS A 241 23.44 5.95 -0.88
C LYS A 241 22.77 7.30 -0.59
N ILE A 242 21.46 7.39 -0.89
CA ILE A 242 20.62 8.56 -0.66
C ILE A 242 19.55 8.34 0.42
N SER A 243 19.53 7.17 1.06
CA SER A 243 18.65 6.88 2.20
C SER A 243 19.33 7.09 3.53
N THR A 244 18.52 7.22 4.59
CA THR A 244 19.01 7.33 5.98
C THR A 244 19.67 6.02 6.44
N SER A 245 20.45 6.09 7.53
CA SER A 245 21.06 4.91 8.13
C SER A 245 20.06 3.97 8.80
N SER A 246 18.87 4.46 9.15
CA SER A 246 17.78 3.69 9.75
C SER A 246 16.93 2.93 8.75
N SER A 247 17.16 3.10 7.44
CA SER A 247 16.43 2.37 6.40
C SER A 247 16.72 0.88 6.46
N MET A 248 15.67 0.05 6.37
CA MET A 248 15.81 -1.42 6.32
C MET A 248 16.57 -1.88 5.08
N VAL A 249 16.35 -1.17 3.96
CA VAL A 249 17.01 -1.40 2.68
C VAL A 249 17.53 -0.05 2.18
N PRO A 250 18.75 0.01 1.63
CA PRO A 250 19.29 1.27 1.11
C PRO A 250 18.61 1.70 -0.19
N VAL A 251 18.58 3.01 -0.43
CA VAL A 251 18.28 3.62 -1.72
C VAL A 251 19.58 4.17 -2.28
N TYR A 252 19.85 3.85 -3.55
CA TYR A 252 21.06 4.26 -4.27
C TYR A 252 20.72 5.22 -5.39
N ALA A 253 21.61 6.16 -5.67
CA ALA A 253 21.54 7.01 -6.84
C ALA A 253 22.89 7.07 -7.56
N TRP A 254 22.84 7.28 -8.87
CA TRP A 254 24.01 7.45 -9.72
C TRP A 254 23.68 8.39 -10.89
N TYR A 255 24.70 9.03 -11.41
CA TYR A 255 24.58 9.87 -12.60
C TYR A 255 24.97 9.10 -13.86
N ASP A 256 24.13 9.18 -14.89
CA ASP A 256 24.42 8.68 -16.23
C ASP A 256 24.72 9.87 -17.15
N ASN A 257 25.96 9.94 -17.64
CA ASN A 257 26.41 11.04 -18.50
C ASN A 257 25.85 10.96 -19.93
N SER A 258 25.34 9.81 -20.36
CA SER A 258 24.85 9.61 -21.73
C SER A 258 23.55 10.38 -22.00
N ASP A 259 22.73 10.53 -20.97
CA ASP A 259 21.44 11.23 -21.02
C ASP A 259 21.26 12.28 -19.91
N LYS A 260 22.35 12.60 -19.20
CA LYS A 260 22.42 13.60 -18.13
C LYS A 260 21.38 13.37 -17.03
N THR A 261 21.14 12.11 -16.68
CA THR A 261 20.11 11.70 -15.72
C THR A 261 20.73 11.22 -14.43
N VAL A 262 20.22 11.70 -13.30
CA VAL A 262 20.38 11.02 -12.02
C VAL A 262 19.27 10.00 -11.90
N TYR A 263 19.67 8.75 -11.92
CA TYR A 263 18.79 7.61 -11.61
C TYR A 263 18.86 7.26 -10.13
N TRP A 264 17.75 6.75 -9.62
CA TRP A 264 17.71 6.14 -8.29
C TRP A 264 17.03 4.78 -8.32
N TRP A 265 17.41 3.92 -7.38
CA TRP A 265 16.89 2.56 -7.26
C TRP A 265 16.97 2.06 -5.82
N SER A 266 16.02 1.18 -5.44
CA SER A 266 16.02 0.46 -4.18
C SER A 266 15.34 -0.90 -4.35
N ASP A 267 15.75 -1.88 -3.53
CA ASP A 267 15.04 -3.16 -3.38
C ASP A 267 13.92 -3.09 -2.31
N ALA A 268 13.73 -1.92 -1.69
CA ALA A 268 12.65 -1.68 -0.75
C ALA A 268 11.28 -1.75 -1.43
N ASP A 269 10.30 -2.35 -0.74
CA ASP A 269 8.90 -2.35 -1.19
C ASP A 269 8.31 -0.94 -1.19
N ILE A 270 8.73 -0.10 -0.23
CA ILE A 270 8.28 1.29 -0.10
C ILE A 270 9.47 2.19 0.20
N VAL A 271 9.65 3.22 -0.63
CA VAL A 271 10.63 4.29 -0.40
C VAL A 271 9.89 5.55 0.05
N TYR A 272 10.06 5.95 1.30
CA TYR A 272 9.48 7.17 1.86
C TYR A 272 10.38 8.38 1.63
N ALA A 273 9.79 9.52 1.29
CA ALA A 273 10.43 10.81 1.50
C ALA A 273 10.56 11.09 3.01
N ASP A 274 11.57 11.85 3.40
CA ASP A 274 11.71 12.31 4.81
C ASP A 274 10.57 13.28 5.18
N GLN A 275 10.22 13.34 6.46
CA GLN A 275 9.21 14.28 6.94
C GLN A 275 9.55 15.74 6.59
N ASN A 276 10.83 16.06 6.58
CA ASN A 276 11.34 17.35 6.10
C ASN A 276 11.95 17.20 4.71
N SER A 277 11.13 17.35 3.69
CA SER A 277 11.53 17.31 2.27
C SER A 277 11.79 18.72 1.70
N ALA A 278 11.99 19.72 2.57
CA ALA A 278 12.32 21.08 2.15
C ALA A 278 13.57 21.10 1.26
N TYR A 279 13.51 21.83 0.16
CA TYR A 279 14.60 21.99 -0.83
C TYR A 279 14.97 20.72 -1.60
N MET A 280 14.21 19.65 -1.53
CA MET A 280 14.61 18.34 -2.06
C MET A 280 15.10 18.39 -3.51
N PHE A 281 14.42 19.13 -4.39
CA PHE A 281 14.83 19.37 -5.78
C PHE A 281 15.25 20.82 -6.05
N GLY A 282 14.81 21.75 -5.20
CA GLY A 282 15.04 23.20 -5.41
C GLY A 282 16.50 23.63 -5.40
N ARG A 283 17.39 22.92 -4.70
CA ARG A 283 18.82 23.24 -4.69
C ARG A 283 19.62 22.64 -5.83
N ILE A 284 19.15 21.51 -6.38
CA ILE A 284 19.82 20.84 -7.51
C ILE A 284 19.85 21.77 -8.73
N ASN A 285 18.84 22.63 -8.81
CA ASN A 285 18.61 23.54 -9.94
C ASN A 285 19.31 24.91 -9.81
N LYS A 286 20.04 25.17 -8.70
CA LYS A 286 20.44 26.54 -8.33
C LYS A 286 21.61 27.13 -9.16
N TYR A 287 22.56 26.32 -9.66
CA TYR A 287 23.87 26.89 -10.01
C TYR A 287 24.39 26.65 -11.42
N ALA A 288 23.92 25.67 -12.21
CA ALA A 288 24.58 25.39 -13.49
C ALA A 288 23.69 24.97 -14.66
N ASN A 289 22.78 24.03 -14.50
CA ASN A 289 21.88 23.57 -15.56
C ASN A 289 20.53 23.15 -15.00
N PRO A 290 19.44 23.28 -15.78
CA PRO A 290 18.10 22.99 -15.27
C PRO A 290 17.87 21.49 -15.11
N LEU A 291 17.29 21.10 -13.99
CA LEU A 291 16.50 19.88 -13.97
C LEU A 291 15.31 20.10 -14.91
N LYS A 292 15.33 19.43 -16.05
CA LYS A 292 14.24 19.50 -17.02
C LYS A 292 13.07 18.62 -16.62
N VAL A 293 13.38 17.42 -16.09
CA VAL A 293 12.37 16.44 -15.69
C VAL A 293 12.64 15.97 -14.25
N ILE A 294 11.61 16.05 -13.41
CA ILE A 294 11.59 15.51 -12.05
C ILE A 294 10.51 14.43 -12.00
N ASP A 295 10.92 13.17 -11.96
CA ASP A 295 10.02 12.03 -11.83
C ASP A 295 10.04 11.52 -10.39
N THR A 296 8.95 11.80 -9.65
CA THR A 296 8.81 11.40 -8.23
C THR A 296 8.13 10.06 -8.04
N ARG A 297 7.76 9.35 -9.11
CA ARG A 297 7.10 8.03 -9.00
C ARG A 297 7.95 7.04 -8.23
N GLY A 298 7.29 6.29 -7.36
CA GLY A 298 7.94 5.34 -6.46
C GLY A 298 8.47 5.96 -5.17
N ILE A 299 8.38 7.29 -4.99
CA ILE A 299 8.66 7.97 -3.72
C ILE A 299 7.34 8.24 -3.01
N ASN A 300 7.13 7.60 -1.88
CA ASN A 300 5.94 7.78 -1.05
C ASN A 300 6.09 9.03 -0.17
N THR A 301 5.24 10.02 -0.38
CA THR A 301 5.27 11.31 0.33
C THR A 301 4.28 11.41 1.48
N SER A 302 3.52 10.33 1.78
CA SER A 302 2.48 10.33 2.81
C SER A 302 2.93 10.69 4.23
N ARG A 303 4.24 10.72 4.50
CA ARG A 303 4.82 11.09 5.80
C ARG A 303 5.39 12.51 5.83
N VAL A 304 5.39 13.20 4.69
CA VAL A 304 5.99 14.53 4.58
C VAL A 304 5.13 15.56 5.29
N LYS A 305 5.78 16.43 6.06
CA LYS A 305 5.19 17.57 6.75
C LYS A 305 5.63 18.91 6.17
N MET A 306 6.85 18.98 5.66
CA MET A 306 7.45 20.20 5.14
C MET A 306 7.90 19.99 3.70
N MET A 307 7.33 20.79 2.79
CA MET A 307 7.68 20.84 1.37
C MET A 307 8.21 22.22 0.94
N THR A 308 8.66 23.02 1.90
CA THR A 308 9.21 24.35 1.65
C THR A 308 10.26 24.30 0.54
N ARG A 309 10.08 25.08 -0.53
CA ARG A 309 11.00 25.14 -1.69
C ARG A 309 11.32 23.79 -2.34
N MET A 310 10.44 22.80 -2.24
CA MET A 310 10.72 21.46 -2.75
C MET A 310 11.01 21.45 -4.25
N PHE A 311 10.27 22.23 -5.03
CA PHE A 311 10.42 22.40 -6.47
C PHE A 311 10.79 23.85 -6.85
N TYR A 312 11.44 24.56 -5.94
CA TYR A 312 11.88 25.93 -6.20
C TYR A 312 12.71 25.98 -7.49
N ALA A 313 12.23 26.72 -8.45
CA ALA A 313 12.93 26.89 -9.72
C ALA A 313 13.94 28.02 -9.59
N GLY A 314 15.21 27.68 -9.80
CA GLY A 314 16.28 28.65 -9.88
C GLY A 314 16.22 29.43 -11.20
N ARG A 315 17.37 29.60 -11.88
CA ARG A 315 17.48 30.40 -13.12
C ARG A 315 17.00 29.72 -14.39
N TRP A 316 16.47 28.47 -14.31
CA TRP A 316 16.21 27.64 -15.48
C TRP A 316 14.85 26.93 -15.37
N PRO A 317 14.13 26.73 -16.49
CA PRO A 317 12.81 26.13 -16.46
C PRO A 317 12.86 24.64 -16.09
N ILE A 318 11.97 24.23 -15.21
CA ILE A 318 11.60 22.82 -15.04
C ILE A 318 10.52 22.52 -16.08
N LYS A 319 10.77 21.58 -16.99
CA LYS A 319 9.82 21.27 -18.07
C LYS A 319 8.73 20.29 -17.68
N GLU A 320 9.03 19.40 -16.72
CA GLU A 320 8.11 18.37 -16.29
C GLU A 320 8.34 17.98 -14.83
N ILE A 321 7.27 17.97 -14.06
CA ILE A 321 7.24 17.41 -12.70
C ILE A 321 6.12 16.35 -12.66
N ILE A 322 6.49 15.08 -12.44
CA ILE A 322 5.53 13.99 -12.38
C ILE A 322 5.10 13.78 -10.92
N LEU A 323 3.85 14.15 -10.60
CA LEU A 323 3.26 14.14 -9.26
C LEU A 323 2.12 13.12 -9.12
N SER A 324 1.99 12.16 -10.03
CA SER A 324 0.82 11.24 -10.08
C SER A 324 0.65 10.36 -8.83
N GLU A 325 1.71 10.17 -8.04
CA GLU A 325 1.70 9.37 -6.80
C GLU A 325 1.97 10.23 -5.55
N PHE A 326 1.84 11.55 -5.68
CA PHE A 326 2.21 12.50 -4.64
C PHE A 326 1.07 12.63 -3.61
N ASP A 327 1.34 12.29 -2.35
CA ASP A 327 0.41 12.42 -1.24
C ASP A 327 0.83 13.59 -0.36
N THR A 328 -0.02 14.61 -0.29
CA THR A 328 0.20 15.83 0.49
C THR A 328 -0.66 15.92 1.76
N SER A 329 -1.42 14.85 2.08
CA SER A 329 -2.43 14.83 3.15
C SER A 329 -1.88 15.09 4.57
N ASN A 330 -0.56 15.02 4.75
CA ASN A 330 0.11 15.32 6.02
C ASN A 330 1.00 16.57 5.99
N VAL A 331 1.00 17.30 4.87
CA VAL A 331 1.83 18.49 4.71
C VAL A 331 1.25 19.66 5.49
N GLU A 332 2.11 20.30 6.28
CA GLU A 332 1.79 21.46 7.12
C GLU A 332 2.34 22.78 6.50
N ASP A 333 3.45 22.69 5.74
CA ASP A 333 4.13 23.85 5.15
C ASP A 333 4.47 23.61 3.66
N MET A 334 3.88 24.42 2.78
CA MET A 334 4.12 24.47 1.33
C MET A 334 4.76 25.78 0.88
N SER A 335 5.39 26.52 1.80
CA SER A 335 6.00 27.81 1.50
C SER A 335 7.02 27.70 0.35
N GLU A 336 6.92 28.60 -0.61
CA GLU A 336 7.82 28.70 -1.76
C GLU A 336 7.96 27.40 -2.59
N MET A 337 7.00 26.45 -2.46
CA MET A 337 7.13 25.11 -3.07
C MET A 337 7.37 25.17 -4.58
N PHE A 338 6.72 26.09 -5.27
CA PHE A 338 6.81 26.33 -6.71
C PHE A 338 7.28 27.75 -7.03
N ALA A 339 7.93 28.43 -6.10
CA ALA A 339 8.45 29.76 -6.35
C ALA A 339 9.63 29.73 -7.34
N VAL A 340 9.79 30.83 -8.06
CA VAL A 340 10.84 31.01 -9.06
C VAL A 340 11.77 32.14 -8.63
N ASP A 341 13.08 32.00 -8.87
CA ASP A 341 14.08 33.05 -8.55
C ASP A 341 13.82 34.28 -9.42
N PRO A 342 13.48 35.46 -8.83
CA PRO A 342 13.15 36.67 -9.59
C PRO A 342 14.34 37.23 -10.35
N PHE A 343 15.56 36.80 -10.06
CA PHE A 343 16.78 37.23 -10.78
C PHE A 343 17.15 36.32 -11.95
N GLY A 344 16.29 35.30 -12.26
CA GLY A 344 16.44 34.40 -13.39
C GLY A 344 16.06 35.05 -14.71
N THR A 345 16.60 34.54 -15.81
CA THR A 345 16.37 35.15 -17.15
C THR A 345 15.10 34.70 -17.85
N VAL A 346 14.52 33.59 -17.50
CA VAL A 346 13.18 33.06 -17.84
C VAL A 346 13.03 31.71 -17.15
N THR A 347 12.01 31.51 -16.36
CA THR A 347 11.84 30.23 -15.67
C THR A 347 10.37 29.85 -15.64
N ASP A 348 9.98 28.99 -16.57
CA ASP A 348 8.66 28.39 -16.55
C ASP A 348 8.68 27.12 -15.70
N LEU A 349 7.72 26.96 -14.82
CA LEU A 349 7.32 25.68 -14.30
C LEU A 349 6.58 24.89 -15.40
N PRO A 350 6.39 23.59 -15.27
CA PRO A 350 5.61 22.81 -16.24
C PRO A 350 4.25 23.45 -16.54
N GLU A 351 3.88 23.46 -17.80
CA GLU A 351 2.51 23.80 -18.16
C GLU A 351 1.80 22.61 -18.84
N PRO A 352 0.63 22.20 -18.31
CA PRO A 352 0.01 22.66 -17.05
C PRO A 352 0.70 22.09 -15.81
N LEU A 353 0.83 22.90 -14.75
CA LEU A 353 1.20 22.41 -13.43
C LEU A 353 -0.02 21.70 -12.80
N ASN A 354 0.00 20.38 -12.78
CA ASN A 354 -1.12 19.58 -12.29
C ASN A 354 -1.07 19.39 -10.77
N LEU A 355 -1.93 20.09 -10.03
CA LEU A 355 -2.07 20.04 -8.58
C LEU A 355 -3.40 19.42 -8.12
N THR A 356 -4.16 18.81 -9.00
CA THR A 356 -5.51 18.29 -8.71
C THR A 356 -5.55 17.17 -7.65
N SER A 357 -4.41 16.51 -7.39
CA SER A 357 -4.27 15.50 -6.33
C SER A 357 -3.86 16.07 -4.97
N PHE A 358 -3.62 17.39 -4.87
CA PHE A 358 -3.14 17.98 -3.61
C PHE A 358 -4.24 18.06 -2.57
N ASP A 359 -3.98 17.47 -1.41
CA ASP A 359 -4.77 17.63 -0.20
C ASP A 359 -4.07 18.67 0.70
N THR A 360 -4.68 19.83 0.85
CA THR A 360 -4.11 20.95 1.61
C THR A 360 -4.79 21.20 2.96
N ARG A 361 -5.67 20.29 3.39
CA ARG A 361 -6.44 20.44 4.64
C ARG A 361 -5.62 20.66 5.91
N LYS A 362 -4.33 20.26 5.92
CA LYS A 362 -3.41 20.46 7.06
C LYS A 362 -2.42 21.58 6.85
N VAL A 363 -2.42 22.20 5.68
CA VAL A 363 -1.46 23.26 5.35
C VAL A 363 -1.79 24.52 6.14
N THR A 364 -0.78 25.04 6.81
CA THR A 364 -0.87 26.31 7.59
C THR A 364 -0.14 27.45 6.91
N SER A 365 0.86 27.18 6.04
CA SER A 365 1.56 28.21 5.28
C SER A 365 1.65 27.85 3.81
N MET A 366 1.21 28.81 2.96
CA MET A 366 1.40 28.84 1.52
C MET A 366 2.18 30.09 1.09
N ARG A 367 3.00 30.63 2.02
CA ARG A 367 3.82 31.80 1.77
C ARG A 367 4.62 31.67 0.49
N SER A 368 4.53 32.67 -0.41
CA SER A 368 5.30 32.70 -1.66
C SER A 368 5.16 31.46 -2.55
N MET A 369 4.11 30.63 -2.40
CA MET A 369 4.02 29.32 -3.05
C MET A 369 4.20 29.39 -4.57
N PHE A 370 3.69 30.43 -5.22
CA PHE A 370 3.77 30.68 -6.65
C PHE A 370 4.45 32.04 -6.98
N SER A 371 5.27 32.56 -6.08
CA SER A 371 5.99 33.82 -6.30
C SER A 371 6.93 33.69 -7.49
N GLY A 372 6.96 34.71 -8.35
CA GLY A 372 7.81 34.78 -9.55
C GLY A 372 7.47 33.79 -10.64
N THR A 373 6.39 33.01 -10.55
CA THR A 373 6.04 31.99 -11.58
C THR A 373 5.58 32.63 -12.89
N TYR A 374 5.93 31.97 -14.01
CA TYR A 374 5.58 32.40 -15.37
C TYR A 374 4.42 31.59 -15.98
N ASN A 375 3.85 30.63 -15.28
CA ASN A 375 2.72 29.86 -15.77
C ASN A 375 1.57 30.76 -16.20
N GLU A 376 0.97 30.48 -17.35
CA GLU A 376 -0.19 31.23 -17.82
C GLU A 376 -1.44 30.93 -16.96
N GLU A 377 -1.63 29.67 -16.57
CA GLU A 377 -2.75 29.22 -15.76
C GLU A 377 -2.28 28.36 -14.59
N ILE A 378 -2.90 28.51 -13.43
CA ILE A 378 -2.67 27.67 -12.26
C ILE A 378 -4.04 27.18 -11.77
N ASP A 379 -4.14 25.86 -11.51
CA ASP A 379 -5.35 25.23 -10.96
C ASP A 379 -5.14 24.85 -9.50
N ILE A 380 -5.79 25.60 -8.59
CA ILE A 380 -5.86 25.32 -7.14
C ILE A 380 -7.27 24.83 -6.73
N SER A 381 -8.03 24.27 -7.66
CA SER A 381 -9.42 23.83 -7.40
C SER A 381 -9.56 22.74 -6.34
N SER A 382 -8.47 21.99 -6.10
CA SER A 382 -8.39 20.99 -5.03
C SER A 382 -8.05 21.56 -3.64
N PHE A 383 -7.67 22.86 -3.54
CA PHE A 383 -7.13 23.42 -2.31
C PHE A 383 -8.23 23.70 -1.27
N ASP A 384 -7.98 23.27 -0.06
CA ASP A 384 -8.69 23.69 1.16
C ASP A 384 -7.77 24.64 1.93
N THR A 385 -8.21 25.88 2.08
CA THR A 385 -7.46 26.94 2.76
C THR A 385 -7.94 27.19 4.19
N SER A 386 -8.82 26.34 4.72
CA SER A 386 -9.46 26.55 6.04
C SER A 386 -8.49 26.61 7.21
N ASN A 387 -7.32 25.99 7.11
CA ASN A 387 -6.29 26.00 8.15
C ASN A 387 -5.12 26.94 7.82
N VAL A 388 -5.13 27.59 6.66
CA VAL A 388 -4.02 28.47 6.24
C VAL A 388 -4.01 29.76 7.05
N THR A 389 -2.86 30.08 7.61
CA THR A 389 -2.62 31.30 8.41
C THR A 389 -1.74 32.31 7.69
N ASP A 390 -0.91 31.87 6.74
CA ASP A 390 0.03 32.72 5.98
C ASP A 390 -0.10 32.48 4.48
N LEU A 391 -0.58 33.52 3.79
CA LEU A 391 -0.65 33.64 2.32
C LEU A 391 0.28 34.73 1.78
N SER A 392 1.16 35.31 2.61
CA SER A 392 2.00 36.41 2.20
C SER A 392 2.84 36.06 0.97
N TYR A 393 2.89 36.99 0.01
CA TYR A 393 3.66 36.86 -1.24
C TYR A 393 3.24 35.68 -2.14
N MET A 394 2.08 35.03 -1.92
CA MET A 394 1.74 33.77 -2.60
C MET A 394 1.83 33.88 -4.12
N PHE A 395 1.45 35.01 -4.71
CA PHE A 395 1.53 35.32 -6.15
C PHE A 395 2.40 36.56 -6.47
N ASP A 396 3.30 36.93 -5.54
CA ASP A 396 4.20 38.07 -5.72
C ASP A 396 5.05 37.93 -6.99
N ASP A 397 5.12 39.00 -7.81
CA ASP A 397 5.84 39.06 -9.10
C ASP A 397 5.46 37.94 -10.10
N SER A 398 4.34 37.24 -9.86
CA SER A 398 3.89 36.16 -10.73
C SER A 398 3.37 36.72 -12.07
N LYS A 399 3.60 35.99 -13.16
CA LYS A 399 3.12 36.35 -14.51
C LYS A 399 1.86 35.57 -14.88
N VAL A 400 1.24 34.90 -13.92
CA VAL A 400 0.02 34.12 -14.11
C VAL A 400 -1.11 35.04 -14.62
N LYS A 401 -1.85 34.54 -15.61
CA LYS A 401 -2.99 35.24 -16.20
C LYS A 401 -4.31 34.81 -15.55
N LYS A 402 -4.41 33.53 -15.18
CA LYS A 402 -5.63 32.97 -14.63
C LYS A 402 -5.34 31.94 -13.52
N VAL A 403 -6.10 32.01 -12.45
CA VAL A 403 -6.08 31.01 -11.37
C VAL A 403 -7.47 30.41 -11.24
N TYR A 404 -7.58 29.10 -11.42
CA TYR A 404 -8.80 28.36 -11.14
C TYR A 404 -8.83 27.96 -9.66
N ALA A 405 -9.97 28.23 -9.01
CA ALA A 405 -10.10 28.01 -7.58
C ALA A 405 -11.46 27.37 -7.21
N PRO A 406 -11.56 26.68 -6.06
CA PRO A 406 -12.84 26.16 -5.58
C PRO A 406 -13.70 27.29 -5.00
N ALA A 407 -15.03 27.11 -5.05
CA ALA A 407 -15.96 28.02 -4.41
C ALA A 407 -15.84 28.02 -2.86
N SER A 408 -15.15 27.02 -2.30
CA SER A 408 -15.00 26.80 -0.86
C SER A 408 -13.75 27.44 -0.24
N LEU A 409 -13.04 28.33 -0.98
CA LEU A 409 -11.88 29.03 -0.40
C LEU A 409 -12.27 29.74 0.91
N ASN A 410 -11.49 29.51 1.94
CA ASN A 410 -11.72 30.06 3.27
C ASN A 410 -10.47 30.82 3.75
N THR A 411 -10.65 32.10 4.06
CA THR A 411 -9.57 32.98 4.53
C THR A 411 -9.76 33.42 5.99
N ALA A 412 -10.68 32.78 6.72
CA ALA A 412 -11.03 33.21 8.09
C ALA A 412 -9.87 33.08 9.09
N ASN A 413 -8.94 32.15 8.85
CA ASN A 413 -7.78 31.91 9.71
C ASN A 413 -6.50 32.62 9.21
N VAL A 414 -6.55 33.33 8.08
CA VAL A 414 -5.38 34.01 7.52
C VAL A 414 -5.01 35.22 8.39
N VAL A 415 -3.78 35.21 8.89
CA VAL A 415 -3.20 36.27 9.72
C VAL A 415 -2.25 37.15 8.91
N ASP A 416 -1.53 36.57 7.95
CA ASP A 416 -0.58 37.27 7.10
C ASP A 416 -0.94 37.09 5.61
N SER A 417 -1.12 38.23 4.92
CA SER A 417 -1.38 38.33 3.49
C SER A 417 -0.63 39.49 2.83
N ILE A 418 0.50 39.90 3.45
CA ILE A 418 1.33 41.00 2.89
C ILE A 418 1.73 40.62 1.47
N ASP A 419 1.58 41.59 0.57
CA ASP A 419 2.03 41.49 -0.83
C ASP A 419 1.54 40.22 -1.55
N LEU A 420 0.37 39.71 -1.14
CA LEU A 420 -0.25 38.46 -1.64
C LEU A 420 -0.28 38.39 -3.17
N PHE A 421 -0.54 39.52 -3.83
CA PHE A 421 -0.59 39.68 -5.30
C PHE A 421 0.35 40.78 -5.81
N HIS A 422 1.35 41.21 -5.02
CA HIS A 422 2.24 42.30 -5.43
C HIS A 422 2.86 41.98 -6.80
N ASP A 423 2.84 42.98 -7.72
CA ASP A 423 3.33 42.87 -9.11
C ASP A 423 2.79 41.68 -9.94
N ALA A 424 1.66 41.07 -9.54
CA ALA A 424 0.92 40.07 -10.34
C ALA A 424 0.10 40.76 -11.45
N VAL A 425 0.75 41.58 -12.28
CA VAL A 425 0.13 42.51 -13.21
C VAL A 425 -0.70 41.86 -14.33
N ASN A 426 -0.48 40.58 -14.62
CA ASN A 426 -1.19 39.84 -15.67
C ASN A 426 -2.46 39.16 -15.18
N LEU A 427 -2.66 39.10 -13.85
CA LEU A 427 -3.75 38.33 -13.25
C LEU A 427 -5.11 38.99 -13.52
N ILE A 428 -6.03 38.19 -14.07
CA ILE A 428 -7.39 38.62 -14.42
C ILE A 428 -8.37 37.63 -13.81
N GLY A 429 -9.31 38.13 -13.02
CA GLY A 429 -10.42 37.37 -12.47
C GLY A 429 -11.43 36.90 -13.53
N GLY A 430 -12.24 35.90 -13.22
CA GLY A 430 -13.19 35.28 -14.15
C GLY A 430 -14.23 36.24 -14.72
N ASN A 431 -14.55 37.36 -14.04
CA ASN A 431 -15.46 38.41 -14.46
C ASN A 431 -14.70 39.70 -14.84
N SER A 432 -13.45 39.58 -15.25
CA SER A 432 -12.61 40.68 -15.76
C SER A 432 -12.07 41.64 -14.70
N THR A 433 -12.04 41.30 -13.43
CA THR A 433 -11.34 42.07 -12.40
C THR A 433 -9.82 42.03 -12.70
N THR A 434 -9.21 43.20 -12.89
CA THR A 434 -7.80 43.36 -13.20
C THR A 434 -7.00 43.78 -11.97
N TYR A 435 -5.71 43.41 -11.96
CA TYR A 435 -4.76 43.83 -10.93
C TYR A 435 -4.69 45.37 -10.81
N SER A 436 -4.52 45.81 -9.58
CA SER A 436 -4.05 47.18 -9.28
C SER A 436 -3.19 47.15 -8.02
N ALA A 437 -2.25 48.10 -7.88
CA ALA A 437 -1.39 48.18 -6.71
C ALA A 437 -2.17 48.35 -5.39
N ALA A 438 -3.37 48.97 -5.44
CA ALA A 438 -4.24 49.12 -4.29
C ALA A 438 -4.83 47.76 -3.78
N ASN A 439 -4.83 46.74 -4.61
CA ASN A 439 -5.38 45.40 -4.30
C ASN A 439 -4.26 44.37 -3.99
N ALA A 440 -2.98 44.75 -4.10
CA ALA A 440 -1.85 43.87 -4.02
C ALA A 440 -1.77 43.04 -2.72
N SER A 441 -2.17 43.63 -1.59
CA SER A 441 -2.21 42.93 -0.27
C SER A 441 -3.64 42.71 0.24
N ASN A 442 -4.64 42.89 -0.62
CA ASN A 442 -6.04 42.85 -0.16
C ASN A 442 -6.61 41.43 -0.23
N LEU A 443 -6.66 40.78 0.92
CA LEU A 443 -7.20 39.42 1.11
C LEU A 443 -8.61 39.22 0.56
N ASN A 444 -9.42 40.28 0.48
CA ASN A 444 -10.77 40.21 -0.09
C ASN A 444 -10.81 39.85 -1.58
N TYR A 445 -9.69 39.95 -2.28
CA TYR A 445 -9.51 39.50 -3.70
C TYR A 445 -9.10 38.05 -3.82
N PHE A 446 -8.78 37.35 -2.72
CA PHE A 446 -8.45 35.94 -2.70
C PHE A 446 -9.73 35.07 -2.78
N LYS A 447 -10.47 35.22 -3.84
CA LYS A 447 -11.74 34.53 -4.10
C LYS A 447 -12.08 34.55 -5.58
N ILE A 448 -13.12 33.78 -5.95
CA ILE A 448 -13.69 33.80 -7.29
C ILE A 448 -14.23 35.20 -7.60
N ASP A 449 -13.98 35.69 -8.81
CA ASP A 449 -14.47 36.96 -9.33
C ASP A 449 -15.90 36.82 -9.82
N GLU A 450 -16.83 37.51 -9.17
CA GLU A 450 -18.26 37.48 -9.48
C GLU A 450 -18.79 38.90 -9.68
N VAL A 451 -19.94 39.00 -10.36
CA VAL A 451 -20.62 40.29 -10.58
C VAL A 451 -20.96 40.92 -9.25
N GLY A 452 -20.42 42.12 -8.99
CA GLY A 452 -20.63 42.85 -7.73
C GLY A 452 -19.78 42.34 -6.55
N SER A 453 -18.93 41.35 -6.76
CA SER A 453 -18.04 40.76 -5.74
C SER A 453 -16.68 40.47 -6.36
N PRO A 454 -15.84 41.53 -6.63
CA PRO A 454 -14.58 41.36 -7.36
C PRO A 454 -13.61 40.46 -6.61
N GLY A 455 -12.91 39.59 -7.37
CA GLY A 455 -11.89 38.69 -6.94
C GLY A 455 -10.86 38.45 -8.05
N PHE A 456 -9.77 37.74 -7.77
CA PHE A 456 -8.75 37.46 -8.80
C PHE A 456 -8.81 36.04 -9.36
N PHE A 457 -9.76 35.23 -8.92
CA PHE A 457 -9.83 33.84 -9.35
C PHE A 457 -11.01 33.55 -10.27
N THR A 458 -10.89 32.49 -11.04
CA THR A 458 -11.90 32.00 -11.96
C THR A 458 -12.51 30.73 -11.36
N ALA A 459 -13.82 30.57 -11.46
CA ALA A 459 -14.48 29.30 -11.10
C ALA A 459 -14.01 28.19 -12.06
N VAL A 460 -13.91 26.97 -11.53
CA VAL A 460 -13.66 25.79 -12.38
C VAL A 460 -14.84 25.62 -13.34
N PRO A 461 -14.61 25.32 -14.63
CA PRO A 461 -15.66 25.13 -15.63
C PRO A 461 -16.62 24.00 -15.30
#